data_9016364c8a3212c20360f28d01ce9d8d
#
_entry.id   9016364c8a3212c20360f28d01ce9d8d
#
_cell.length_a   1.000
_cell.length_b   1.000
_cell.length_c   1.000
_cell.angle_alpha   90.00
_cell.angle_beta   90.00
_cell.angle_gamma   90.00
#
_symmetry.space_group_name_H-M   'P 1'
#
loop_
_entity.id
_entity.type
_entity.pdbx_description
1 polymer ?
#
loop_
_entity_poly.entity_id
_entity_poly.type
_entity_poly.pdbx_seq_one_letter_code
_entity_poly.pdbx_strand_id
1 'polypeptide(L)'
;EFNLRTIRYSISDIQQLSKKKNIYIKLVELSDLYGDHGIVGLIILKKINNSSILIDTFLISCRVFGRHLETWMIYQIKKICKKMSIKNIYGEHILTPKNKNICKNFFLNHSFNKNKTKISIKSKKGDLYYSDIKNIKNNMIKVYD
;
A
#
# COMPACT_ATOMS: atom_id res chain seq x y z
N GLU A 1 11.37 -6.15 -7.55
CA GLU A 1 10.09 -5.42 -7.55
C GLU A 1 9.52 -5.32 -6.15
N PHE A 2 9.13 -4.12 -5.73
CA PHE A 2 8.43 -3.92 -4.47
C PHE A 2 6.93 -4.20 -4.68
N ASN A 3 6.51 -5.40 -4.36
CA ASN A 3 5.12 -5.84 -4.48
C ASN A 3 4.78 -6.74 -3.29
N LEU A 4 3.97 -6.25 -2.37
CA LEU A 4 3.70 -6.92 -1.10
C LEU A 4 2.87 -8.20 -1.24
N ARG A 5 1.92 -8.24 -2.18
CA ARG A 5 1.01 -9.38 -2.34
C ARG A 5 1.27 -10.19 -3.60
N THR A 6 2.19 -9.73 -4.44
CA THR A 6 2.53 -10.40 -5.71
C THR A 6 1.36 -10.56 -6.70
N ILE A 7 0.26 -9.90 -6.45
CA ILE A 7 -0.90 -9.88 -7.35
C ILE A 7 -0.54 -9.04 -8.56
N ARG A 8 -0.87 -9.53 -9.74
CA ARG A 8 -0.71 -8.82 -11.00
C ARG A 8 -2.05 -8.76 -11.69
N TYR A 9 -2.45 -7.54 -12.02
CA TYR A 9 -3.70 -7.27 -12.70
C TYR A 9 -3.45 -6.99 -14.19
N SER A 10 -4.31 -7.54 -15.04
CA SER A 10 -4.38 -7.12 -16.44
C SER A 10 -5.08 -5.75 -16.53
N ILE A 11 -4.99 -5.12 -17.71
CA ILE A 11 -5.72 -3.87 -17.97
C ILE A 11 -7.22 -4.08 -17.78
N SER A 12 -7.74 -5.22 -18.23
CA SER A 12 -9.15 -5.58 -18.07
C SER A 12 -9.55 -5.69 -16.60
N ASP A 13 -8.69 -6.32 -15.77
CA ASP A 13 -8.92 -6.44 -14.34
C ASP A 13 -9.00 -5.06 -13.66
N ILE A 14 -8.07 -4.16 -13.99
CA ILE A 14 -8.06 -2.79 -13.46
C ILE A 14 -9.31 -2.02 -13.87
N GLN A 15 -9.74 -2.16 -15.12
CA GLN A 15 -10.97 -1.53 -15.61
C GLN A 15 -12.20 -2.01 -14.84
N GLN A 16 -12.28 -3.31 -14.55
CA GLN A 16 -13.36 -3.87 -13.74
C GLN A 16 -13.31 -3.41 -12.29
N LEU A 17 -12.12 -3.39 -11.69
CA LEU A 17 -11.93 -2.91 -10.32
C LEU A 17 -12.32 -1.44 -10.18
N SER A 18 -12.00 -0.61 -11.16
CA SER A 18 -12.32 0.82 -11.12
C SER A 18 -13.82 1.14 -11.09
N LYS A 19 -14.67 0.19 -11.51
CA LYS A 19 -16.12 0.31 -11.46
C LYS A 19 -16.73 -0.04 -10.10
N LYS A 20 -15.99 -0.67 -9.22
CA LYS A 20 -16.47 -1.08 -7.90
C LYS A 20 -16.39 0.08 -6.91
N LYS A 21 -17.47 0.31 -6.16
CA LYS A 21 -17.56 1.44 -5.20
C LYS A 21 -16.65 1.30 -3.98
N ASN A 22 -16.21 0.08 -3.65
CA ASN A 22 -15.36 -0.19 -2.50
C ASN A 22 -13.88 -0.27 -2.85
N ILE A 23 -13.51 0.01 -4.10
CA ILE A 23 -12.14 -0.04 -4.59
C ILE A 23 -11.67 1.38 -4.92
N TYR A 24 -10.47 1.71 -4.45
CA TYR A 24 -9.81 3.00 -4.68
C TYR A 24 -8.45 2.75 -5.30
N ILE A 25 -8.24 3.25 -6.50
CA ILE A 25 -7.02 3.07 -7.28
C ILE A 25 -6.29 4.41 -7.34
N LYS A 26 -5.02 4.42 -6.94
CA LYS A 26 -4.14 5.60 -6.99
C LYS A 26 -2.85 5.26 -7.70
N LEU A 27 -2.50 6.09 -8.66
CA LEU A 27 -1.20 6.05 -9.31
C LEU A 27 -0.26 7.03 -8.63
N VAL A 28 1.01 6.65 -8.56
CA VAL A 28 2.06 7.49 -7.98
C VAL A 28 3.01 7.91 -9.07
N GLU A 29 3.21 9.21 -9.19
CA GLU A 29 4.17 9.82 -10.10
C GLU A 29 5.32 10.44 -9.31
N LEU A 30 6.49 10.48 -9.91
CA LEU A 30 7.69 11.09 -9.31
C LEU A 30 8.37 11.99 -10.31
N SER A 31 8.63 13.22 -9.90
CA SER A 31 9.48 14.17 -10.59
C SER A 31 10.56 14.68 -9.66
N ASP A 32 11.78 14.91 -10.15
CA ASP A 32 12.91 15.45 -9.40
C ASP A 32 13.71 16.42 -10.28
N LEU A 33 14.85 16.84 -9.77
CA LEU A 33 15.75 17.78 -10.47
C LEU A 33 16.26 17.25 -11.83
N TYR A 34 16.24 15.94 -12.00
CA TYR A 34 16.73 15.26 -13.21
C TYR A 34 15.64 14.99 -14.23
N GLY A 35 14.39 15.29 -13.89
CA GLY A 35 13.25 15.16 -14.78
C GLY A 35 12.07 14.38 -14.21
N ASP A 36 11.16 14.05 -15.10
CA ASP A 36 9.96 13.30 -14.80
C ASP A 36 10.21 11.80 -14.98
N HIS A 37 9.98 11.02 -13.92
CA HIS A 37 10.10 9.57 -13.96
C HIS A 37 8.80 8.87 -14.35
N GLY A 38 7.74 9.63 -14.56
CA GLY A 38 6.42 9.09 -14.88
C GLY A 38 5.77 8.33 -13.73
N ILE A 39 4.96 7.35 -14.08
CA ILE A 39 4.27 6.50 -13.10
C ILE A 39 5.27 5.50 -12.51
N VAL A 40 5.45 5.56 -11.21
CA VAL A 40 6.42 4.76 -10.48
C VAL A 40 5.80 3.88 -9.39
N GLY A 41 4.52 4.06 -9.08
CA GLY A 41 3.84 3.27 -8.07
C GLY A 41 2.35 3.12 -8.31
N LEU A 42 1.79 2.13 -7.63
CA LEU A 42 0.35 1.82 -7.68
C LEU A 42 -0.12 1.45 -6.29
N ILE A 43 -1.21 2.06 -5.88
CA ILE A 43 -1.93 1.73 -4.66
C ILE A 43 -3.36 1.34 -5.03
N ILE A 44 -3.79 0.17 -4.58
CA ILE A 44 -5.20 -0.22 -4.66
C ILE A 44 -5.68 -0.51 -3.24
N LEU A 45 -6.70 0.20 -2.82
CA LEU A 45 -7.32 0.04 -1.51
C LEU A 45 -8.70 -0.56 -1.67
N LYS A 46 -9.02 -1.52 -0.82
CA LYS A 46 -10.34 -2.16 -0.77
C LYS A 46 -11.00 -1.89 0.57
N LYS A 47 -12.11 -1.16 0.56
CA LYS A 47 -12.90 -0.94 1.75
C LYS A 47 -13.59 -2.24 2.16
N ILE A 48 -13.33 -2.71 3.37
CA ILE A 48 -13.87 -3.97 3.90
C ILE A 48 -15.21 -3.73 4.59
N ASN A 49 -15.29 -2.65 5.38
CA ASN A 49 -16.50 -2.19 6.07
C ASN A 49 -16.38 -0.67 6.30
N ASN A 50 -17.28 -0.09 7.07
CA ASN A 50 -17.31 1.37 7.27
C ASN A 50 -16.08 1.94 7.98
N SER A 51 -15.32 1.12 8.70
CA SER A 51 -14.15 1.57 9.48
C SER A 51 -12.84 0.93 9.07
N SER A 52 -12.83 -0.01 8.11
CA SER A 52 -11.65 -0.82 7.78
C SER A 52 -11.37 -0.84 6.29
N ILE A 53 -10.09 -0.80 5.94
CA ILE A 53 -9.61 -0.88 4.57
C ILE A 53 -8.45 -1.87 4.46
N LEU A 54 -8.37 -2.57 3.34
CA LEU A 54 -7.26 -3.45 2.99
C LEU A 54 -6.40 -2.78 1.94
N ILE A 55 -5.08 -2.82 2.13
CA ILE A 55 -4.12 -2.50 1.07
C ILE A 55 -4.07 -3.70 0.13
N ASP A 56 -4.87 -3.67 -0.94
CA ASP A 56 -4.93 -4.77 -1.91
C ASP A 56 -3.66 -4.84 -2.74
N THR A 57 -3.17 -3.69 -3.18
CA THR A 57 -1.94 -3.58 -3.98
C THR A 57 -1.10 -2.42 -3.50
N PHE A 58 0.19 -2.68 -3.34
CA PHE A 58 1.19 -1.67 -3.03
C PHE A 58 2.44 -2.02 -3.83
N LEU A 59 2.67 -1.30 -4.90
CA LEU A 59 3.69 -1.61 -5.87
C LEU A 59 4.53 -0.39 -6.17
N ILE A 60 5.86 -0.57 -6.21
CA ILE A 60 6.82 0.47 -6.54
C ILE A 60 7.77 -0.05 -7.61
N SER A 61 8.02 0.76 -8.63
CA SER A 61 9.02 0.47 -9.66
C SER A 61 10.42 0.42 -9.06
N CYS A 62 11.21 -0.58 -9.47
CA CYS A 62 12.61 -0.69 -9.04
C CYS A 62 13.48 0.51 -9.44
N ARG A 63 13.06 1.31 -10.42
CA ARG A 63 13.76 2.53 -10.86
C ARG A 63 13.92 3.56 -9.74
N VAL A 64 13.05 3.53 -8.75
CA VAL A 64 12.98 4.56 -7.69
C VAL A 64 13.21 4.01 -6.28
N PHE A 65 13.78 2.81 -6.17
CA PHE A 65 14.13 2.25 -4.86
C PHE A 65 15.18 3.12 -4.14
N GLY A 66 15.11 3.09 -2.81
CA GLY A 66 16.04 3.83 -1.96
C GLY A 66 15.70 5.31 -1.78
N ARG A 67 14.55 5.78 -2.27
CA ARG A 67 14.10 7.17 -2.13
C ARG A 67 13.02 7.37 -1.06
N HIS A 68 12.79 6.38 -0.23
CA HIS A 68 11.75 6.40 0.81
C HIS A 68 10.33 6.63 0.29
N LEU A 69 10.08 6.30 -0.97
CA LEU A 69 8.79 6.48 -1.59
C LEU A 69 7.71 5.65 -0.90
N GLU A 70 8.06 4.46 -0.42
CA GLU A 70 7.17 3.59 0.32
C GLU A 70 6.62 4.26 1.60
N THR A 71 7.44 4.99 2.31
CA THR A 71 7.03 5.74 3.52
C THR A 71 6.05 6.84 3.16
N TRP A 72 6.34 7.58 2.10
CA TRP A 72 5.45 8.62 1.59
C TRP A 72 4.10 8.04 1.14
N MET A 73 4.12 6.89 0.46
CA MET A 73 2.89 6.22 0.01
C MET A 73 2.02 5.77 1.19
N ILE A 74 2.62 5.22 2.24
CA ILE A 74 1.88 4.87 3.48
C ILE A 74 1.25 6.12 4.10
N TYR A 75 1.95 7.24 4.12
CA TYR A 75 1.39 8.50 4.60
C TYR A 75 0.21 8.96 3.75
N GLN A 76 0.28 8.82 2.42
CA GLN A 76 -0.83 9.14 1.54
C GLN A 76 -2.05 8.24 1.83
N ILE A 77 -1.83 6.95 2.07
CA ILE A 77 -2.91 6.04 2.47
C ILE A 77 -3.55 6.50 3.77
N LYS A 78 -2.75 6.91 4.76
CA LYS A 78 -3.27 7.49 6.01
C LYS A 78 -4.17 8.70 5.75
N LYS A 79 -3.75 9.61 4.87
CA LYS A 79 -4.54 10.80 4.51
C LYS A 79 -5.87 10.42 3.85
N ILE A 80 -5.85 9.46 2.93
CA ILE A 80 -7.06 8.95 2.28
C ILE A 80 -8.00 8.36 3.32
N CYS A 81 -7.48 7.54 4.22
CA CYS A 81 -8.26 6.89 5.27
C CYS A 81 -8.90 7.89 6.22
N LYS A 82 -8.18 8.96 6.59
CA LYS A 82 -8.74 10.04 7.42
C LYS A 82 -9.93 10.70 6.74
N LYS A 83 -9.82 11.01 5.46
CA LYS A 83 -10.93 11.62 4.68
C LYS A 83 -12.14 10.71 4.60
N MET A 84 -11.95 9.40 4.64
CA MET A 84 -13.02 8.40 4.54
C MET A 84 -13.53 7.95 5.91
N SER A 85 -13.02 8.50 7.00
CA SER A 85 -13.31 8.06 8.38
C SER A 85 -12.97 6.60 8.64
N ILE A 86 -11.98 6.08 7.94
CA ILE A 86 -11.43 4.75 8.16
C ILE A 86 -10.51 4.78 9.39
N LYS A 87 -10.65 3.80 10.28
CA LYS A 87 -9.85 3.69 11.51
C LYS A 87 -8.79 2.59 11.44
N ASN A 88 -9.04 1.55 10.66
CA ASN A 88 -8.22 0.34 10.66
C ASN A 88 -7.69 0.06 9.26
N ILE A 89 -6.39 -0.15 9.15
CA ILE A 89 -5.74 -0.51 7.90
C ILE A 89 -5.15 -1.91 8.03
N TYR A 90 -5.44 -2.74 7.05
CA TYR A 90 -4.90 -4.10 6.94
C TYR A 90 -4.01 -4.22 5.72
N GLY A 91 -2.97 -5.03 5.85
CA GLY A 91 -2.09 -5.35 4.75
C GLY A 91 -1.65 -6.80 4.81
N GLU A 92 -1.38 -7.39 3.67
CA GLU A 92 -0.89 -8.76 3.56
C GLU A 92 0.47 -8.78 2.89
N HIS A 93 1.41 -9.51 3.47
CA HIS A 93 2.71 -9.77 2.86
C HIS A 93 2.80 -11.23 2.42
N ILE A 94 2.82 -11.44 1.13
CA ILE A 94 3.07 -12.76 0.53
C ILE A 94 4.55 -12.83 0.18
N LEU A 95 5.31 -13.58 0.96
CA LEU A 95 6.75 -13.69 0.82
C LEU A 95 7.12 -14.48 -0.43
N THR A 96 7.97 -13.90 -1.26
CA THR A 96 8.55 -14.57 -2.43
C THR A 96 10.05 -14.31 -2.50
N PRO A 97 10.82 -15.13 -3.28
CA PRO A 97 12.23 -14.83 -3.50
C PRO A 97 12.49 -13.42 -4.08
N LYS A 98 11.55 -12.89 -4.86
CA LYS A 98 11.67 -11.57 -5.50
C LYS A 98 11.46 -10.40 -4.53
N ASN A 99 10.61 -10.54 -3.53
CA ASN A 99 10.30 -9.47 -2.58
C ASN A 99 10.92 -9.66 -1.20
N LYS A 100 11.50 -10.81 -0.93
CA LYS A 100 12.02 -11.21 0.38
C LYS A 100 12.91 -10.16 1.03
N ASN A 101 13.90 -9.66 0.30
CA ASN A 101 14.87 -8.71 0.85
C ASN A 101 14.35 -7.27 0.88
N ILE A 102 13.47 -6.92 -0.03
CA ILE A 102 12.97 -5.56 -0.23
C ILE A 102 11.79 -5.26 0.69
N CYS A 103 10.88 -6.24 0.86
CA CYS A 103 9.62 -6.05 1.59
C CYS A 103 9.63 -6.61 3.01
N LYS A 104 10.71 -7.24 3.43
CA LYS A 104 10.78 -8.08 4.64
C LYS A 104 10.16 -7.45 5.89
N ASN A 105 10.47 -6.22 6.20
CA ASN A 105 10.02 -5.57 7.43
C ASN A 105 9.14 -4.34 7.14
N PHE A 106 8.58 -4.27 5.95
CA PHE A 106 7.84 -3.10 5.51
C PHE A 106 6.74 -2.69 6.48
N PHE A 107 5.84 -3.62 6.80
CA PHE A 107 4.72 -3.31 7.68
C PHE A 107 5.17 -2.99 9.10
N LEU A 108 6.13 -3.74 9.66
CA LEU A 108 6.64 -3.49 11.00
C LEU A 108 7.34 -2.13 11.09
N ASN A 109 8.07 -1.73 10.06
CA ASN A 109 8.76 -0.44 10.00
C ASN A 109 7.80 0.75 9.87
N HIS A 110 6.54 0.50 9.49
CA HIS A 110 5.53 1.53 9.30
C HIS A 110 4.39 1.46 10.33
N SER A 111 4.69 0.94 11.52
CA SER A 111 3.76 0.90 12.67
C SER A 111 2.59 -0.07 12.52
N PHE A 112 2.73 -1.07 11.66
CA PHE A 112 1.80 -2.19 11.61
C PHE A 112 2.28 -3.31 12.53
N ASN A 113 1.34 -4.02 13.12
CA ASN A 113 1.58 -5.22 13.89
C ASN A 113 1.02 -6.44 13.17
N LYS A 114 1.63 -7.60 13.39
CA LYS A 114 1.09 -8.84 12.84
C LYS A 114 -0.30 -9.07 13.42
N ASN A 115 -1.29 -9.20 12.57
CA ASN A 115 -2.67 -9.37 13.00
C ASN A 115 -2.94 -10.81 13.38
N LYS A 116 -3.44 -11.00 14.61
CA LYS A 116 -3.87 -12.30 15.14
C LYS A 116 -5.38 -12.49 15.08
N THR A 117 -6.13 -11.44 14.72
CA THR A 117 -7.59 -11.52 14.65
C THR A 117 -8.04 -12.09 13.32
N LYS A 118 -9.10 -12.90 13.35
CA LYS A 118 -9.67 -13.52 12.16
C LYS A 118 -10.56 -12.51 11.43
N ILE A 119 -9.97 -11.76 10.51
CA ILE A 119 -10.77 -11.01 9.53
C ILE A 119 -10.94 -11.89 8.30
N SER A 120 -12.15 -11.95 7.79
CA SER A 120 -12.46 -12.65 6.56
C SER A 120 -11.92 -11.85 5.35
N ILE A 121 -10.64 -12.00 5.07
CA ILE A 121 -10.01 -11.54 3.84
C ILE A 121 -9.88 -12.76 2.93
N LYS A 122 -10.32 -12.63 1.67
CA LYS A 122 -10.36 -13.74 0.71
C LYS A 122 -9.01 -14.38 0.39
N SER A 123 -7.89 -13.71 0.64
CA SER A 123 -6.56 -14.27 0.44
C SER A 123 -5.92 -14.53 1.80
N LYS A 124 -5.59 -15.79 2.06
CA LYS A 124 -4.93 -16.22 3.30
C LYS A 124 -3.55 -16.83 3.03
N LYS A 125 -2.90 -16.40 1.93
CA LYS A 125 -1.63 -17.00 1.48
C LYS A 125 -0.41 -16.40 2.17
N GLY A 126 -0.58 -15.27 2.84
CA GLY A 126 0.52 -14.54 3.45
C GLY A 126 0.25 -14.15 4.89
N ASP A 127 1.18 -13.40 5.46
CA ASP A 127 1.05 -12.83 6.79
C ASP A 127 0.20 -11.56 6.74
N LEU A 128 -0.80 -11.48 7.61
CA LEU A 128 -1.70 -10.33 7.72
C LEU A 128 -1.18 -9.36 8.79
N TYR A 129 -1.14 -8.09 8.45
CA TYR A 129 -0.73 -7.00 9.32
C TYR A 129 -1.86 -6.02 9.53
N TYR A 130 -1.83 -5.34 10.67
CA TYR A 130 -2.86 -4.39 11.08
C TYR A 130 -2.22 -3.13 11.67
N SER A 131 -2.83 -2.00 11.41
CA SER A 131 -2.54 -0.75 12.12
C SER A 131 -3.81 0.06 12.35
N ASP A 132 -3.91 0.65 13.55
CA ASP A 132 -4.83 1.77 13.76
C ASP A 132 -4.24 2.99 13.02
N ILE A 133 -5.08 3.72 12.30
CA ILE A 133 -4.63 4.86 11.51
C ILE A 133 -3.85 5.90 12.30
N LYS A 134 -4.23 6.13 13.56
CA LYS A 134 -3.55 7.09 14.44
C LYS A 134 -2.12 6.68 14.81
N ASN A 135 -1.79 5.39 14.72
CA ASN A 135 -0.44 4.88 15.01
C ASN A 135 0.51 5.04 13.84
N ILE A 136 0.00 5.29 12.63
CA ILE A 136 0.84 5.54 11.47
C ILE A 136 1.42 6.96 11.61
N LYS A 137 2.74 7.04 11.59
CA LYS A 137 3.46 8.31 11.70
C LYS A 137 3.13 9.22 10.53
N ASN A 138 3.02 10.50 10.83
CA ASN A 138 3.04 11.52 9.78
C ASN A 138 4.36 11.46 9.04
N ASN A 139 4.34 11.82 7.75
CA ASN A 139 5.55 11.78 6.96
C ASN A 139 6.61 12.71 7.54
N MET A 140 7.75 12.12 7.95
CA MET A 140 8.90 12.84 8.49
C MET A 140 9.94 13.13 7.40
N ILE A 141 9.72 12.69 6.18
CA ILE A 141 10.61 12.92 5.06
C ILE A 141 10.28 14.29 4.50
N LYS A 142 11.28 15.17 4.47
CA LYS A 142 11.16 16.41 3.73
C LYS A 142 11.11 16.05 2.24
N VAL A 143 9.94 16.06 1.69
CA VAL A 143 9.77 16.04 0.25
C VAL A 143 9.96 17.49 -0.19
N TYR A 144 11.05 17.77 -0.87
CA TYR A 144 11.21 19.04 -1.54
C TYR A 144 10.35 19.01 -2.80
N ASP A 145 9.26 19.74 -2.74
CA ASP A 145 8.42 19.96 -3.90
C ASP A 145 9.15 20.83 -4.94
#